data_3f822cd57e48de6a30fc5ec9f6204327
#
_entry.id   3f822cd57e48de6a30fc5ec9f6204327
#
_cell.length_a   1.000
_cell.length_b   1.000
_cell.length_c   1.000
_cell.angle_alpha   90.00
_cell.angle_beta   90.00
_cell.angle_gamma   90.00
#
_symmetry.space_group_name_H-M   'P 1'
#
loop_
_entity.id
_entity.type
_entity.pdbx_description
1 polymer ?
#
loop_
_entity_poly.entity_id
_entity_poly.type
_entity_poly.pdbx_seq_one_letter_code
_entity_poly.pdbx_strand_id
1 'polypeptide(L)'
;QPHTNNMFLVRKGLMPDEQALIDMNKTVIELGEALNKPVCATCDVHYLTPEEKIYREIMLTACGYPDADEQPDLHLRTTDEMLASFPYLSEEKAYEIVVTNTRAINDSIEDIKPVPDGTYSPKIEGADEAFTEMCYRNAKAIYGDPLPRVVQERLDYELDCIISNGYGVLYYIAHKLVKKSLDDG
;
A
#
# COMPACT_ATOMS: atom_id res chain seq x y z
N GLN A 1 -18.79 1.06 5.28
CA GLN A 1 -18.22 1.70 6.48
C GLN A 1 -19.32 2.50 7.19
N PRO A 2 -19.21 2.80 8.51
CA PRO A 2 -20.04 3.79 9.18
C PRO A 2 -20.05 5.09 8.37
N HIS A 3 -21.24 5.68 8.15
CA HIS A 3 -21.33 6.91 7.36
C HIS A 3 -20.51 8.06 7.97
N THR A 4 -20.34 8.04 9.29
CA THR A 4 -19.53 9.02 10.03
C THR A 4 -18.06 9.02 9.62
N ASN A 5 -17.51 7.89 9.13
CA ASN A 5 -16.14 7.82 8.62
C ASN A 5 -15.95 8.68 7.36
N ASN A 6 -17.03 8.97 6.64
CA ASN A 6 -17.00 9.68 5.35
C ASN A 6 -17.58 11.10 5.42
N MET A 7 -17.85 11.64 6.63
CA MET A 7 -18.37 13.01 6.80
C MET A 7 -17.47 14.09 6.22
N PHE A 8 -16.19 13.81 6.01
CA PHE A 8 -15.28 14.72 5.32
C PHE A 8 -15.72 15.02 3.87
N LEU A 9 -16.44 14.10 3.22
CA LEU A 9 -17.00 14.34 1.87
C LEU A 9 -18.08 15.43 1.88
N VAL A 10 -18.88 15.48 2.94
CA VAL A 10 -19.88 16.53 3.15
C VAL A 10 -19.19 17.86 3.45
N ARG A 11 -18.19 17.87 4.36
CA ARG A 11 -17.42 19.08 4.69
C ARG A 11 -16.70 19.67 3.46
N LYS A 12 -16.20 18.83 2.58
CA LYS A 12 -15.53 19.25 1.32
C LYS A 12 -16.51 19.58 0.18
N GLY A 13 -17.83 19.51 0.40
CA GLY A 13 -18.86 19.78 -0.61
C GLY A 13 -18.92 18.74 -1.74
N LEU A 14 -18.33 17.55 -1.54
CA LEU A 14 -18.37 16.44 -2.50
C LEU A 14 -19.66 15.62 -2.38
N MET A 15 -20.31 15.67 -1.21
CA MET A 15 -21.61 15.09 -0.95
C MET A 15 -22.51 16.17 -0.33
N PRO A 16 -23.82 16.20 -0.68
CA PRO A 16 -24.73 17.28 -0.24
C PRO A 16 -24.95 17.30 1.28
N ASP A 17 -25.10 16.14 1.89
CA ASP A 17 -25.41 15.98 3.31
C ASP A 17 -25.10 14.56 3.82
N GLU A 18 -25.34 14.33 5.12
CA GLU A 18 -25.19 13.04 5.78
C GLU A 18 -26.16 11.99 5.22
N GLN A 19 -27.37 12.39 4.83
CA GLN A 19 -28.35 11.48 4.27
C GLN A 19 -27.85 10.84 2.95
N ALA A 20 -27.16 11.59 2.13
CA ALA A 20 -26.56 11.07 0.90
C ALA A 20 -25.49 9.99 1.17
N LEU A 21 -24.74 10.08 2.28
CA LEU A 21 -23.81 9.03 2.69
C LEU A 21 -24.55 7.77 3.17
N ILE A 22 -25.65 7.94 3.88
CA ILE A 22 -26.53 6.85 4.30
C ILE A 22 -27.14 6.15 3.09
N ASP A 23 -27.64 6.91 2.12
CA ASP A 23 -28.25 6.37 0.90
C ASP A 23 -27.21 5.66 0.02
N MET A 24 -25.98 6.14 -0.01
CA MET A 24 -24.86 5.44 -0.67
C MET A 24 -24.63 4.07 -0.03
N ASN A 25 -24.61 3.97 1.30
CA ASN A 25 -24.47 2.68 1.99
C ASN A 25 -25.63 1.73 1.70
N LYS A 26 -26.88 2.25 1.67
CA LYS A 26 -28.05 1.44 1.29
C LYS A 26 -27.95 0.94 -0.13
N THR A 27 -27.55 1.80 -1.08
CA THR A 27 -27.35 1.43 -2.47
C THR A 27 -26.31 0.30 -2.63
N VAL A 28 -25.23 0.32 -1.83
CA VAL A 28 -24.23 -0.78 -1.85
C VAL A 28 -24.86 -2.10 -1.37
N ILE A 29 -25.72 -2.06 -0.33
CA ILE A 29 -26.42 -3.24 0.17
C ILE A 29 -27.39 -3.77 -0.89
N GLU A 30 -28.24 -2.93 -1.46
CA GLU A 30 -29.18 -3.28 -2.53
C GLU A 30 -28.49 -3.87 -3.76
N LEU A 31 -27.35 -3.30 -4.14
CA LEU A 31 -26.53 -3.82 -5.25
C LEU A 31 -25.97 -5.21 -4.93
N GLY A 32 -25.50 -5.42 -3.71
CA GLY A 32 -25.03 -6.73 -3.24
C GLY A 32 -26.15 -7.78 -3.32
N GLU A 33 -27.35 -7.45 -2.86
CA GLU A 33 -28.54 -8.31 -2.95
C GLU A 33 -28.90 -8.63 -4.41
N ALA A 34 -28.96 -7.60 -5.26
CA ALA A 34 -29.29 -7.76 -6.68
C ALA A 34 -28.29 -8.65 -7.42
N LEU A 35 -27.02 -8.63 -7.02
CA LEU A 35 -25.94 -9.42 -7.62
C LEU A 35 -25.68 -10.73 -6.88
N ASN A 36 -26.44 -11.04 -5.83
CA ASN A 36 -26.24 -12.19 -4.96
C ASN A 36 -24.77 -12.26 -4.41
N LYS A 37 -24.28 -11.13 -3.93
CA LYS A 37 -22.96 -11.00 -3.32
C LYS A 37 -23.07 -10.57 -1.85
N PRO A 38 -22.32 -11.20 -0.94
CA PRO A 38 -22.31 -10.76 0.45
C PRO A 38 -21.75 -9.36 0.59
N VAL A 39 -22.40 -8.52 1.40
CA VAL A 39 -21.93 -7.19 1.78
C VAL A 39 -21.50 -7.23 3.23
N CYS A 40 -20.30 -6.70 3.52
CA CYS A 40 -19.75 -6.63 4.87
C CYS A 40 -19.58 -5.19 5.32
N ALA A 41 -19.89 -4.94 6.59
CA ALA A 41 -19.50 -3.71 7.25
C ALA A 41 -18.03 -3.76 7.65
N THR A 42 -17.27 -2.71 7.33
CA THR A 42 -15.86 -2.54 7.69
C THR A 42 -15.67 -1.25 8.49
N CYS A 43 -14.71 -1.22 9.41
CA CYS A 43 -14.52 -0.09 10.33
C CYS A 43 -13.46 0.92 9.86
N ASP A 44 -12.48 0.50 9.04
CA ASP A 44 -11.34 1.33 8.64
C ASP A 44 -10.46 1.76 9.82
N VAL A 45 -10.10 0.80 10.67
CA VAL A 45 -9.36 1.04 11.92
C VAL A 45 -7.97 1.60 11.67
N HIS A 46 -7.66 2.72 12.36
CA HIS A 46 -6.34 3.36 12.31
C HIS A 46 -5.69 3.50 13.69
N TYR A 47 -6.45 3.34 14.77
CA TYR A 47 -5.97 3.38 16.15
C TYR A 47 -6.92 2.56 17.05
N LEU A 48 -6.45 2.23 18.25
CA LEU A 48 -7.13 1.26 19.12
C LEU A 48 -8.30 1.88 19.88
N THR A 49 -8.06 3.02 20.56
CA THR A 49 -9.08 3.70 21.38
C THR A 49 -9.37 5.10 20.86
N PRO A 50 -10.55 5.68 21.16
CA PRO A 50 -10.90 7.04 20.73
C PRO A 50 -9.88 8.11 21.13
N GLU A 51 -9.25 7.96 22.31
CA GLU A 51 -8.24 8.89 22.83
C GLU A 51 -6.96 8.92 22.00
N GLU A 52 -6.64 7.83 21.30
CA GLU A 52 -5.45 7.72 20.46
C GLU A 52 -5.56 8.47 19.13
N LYS A 53 -6.74 9.04 18.83
CA LYS A 53 -6.94 9.90 17.65
C LYS A 53 -5.90 11.01 17.57
N ILE A 54 -5.49 11.57 18.69
CA ILE A 54 -4.49 12.65 18.76
C ILE A 54 -3.13 12.23 18.18
N TYR A 55 -2.72 10.97 18.34
CA TYR A 55 -1.47 10.49 17.76
C TYR A 55 -1.50 10.49 16.24
N ARG A 56 -2.65 10.10 15.66
CA ARG A 56 -2.86 10.17 14.21
C ARG A 56 -2.82 11.62 13.72
N GLU A 57 -3.48 12.54 14.40
CA GLU A 57 -3.49 13.96 14.06
C GLU A 57 -2.06 14.55 14.06
N ILE A 58 -1.25 14.21 15.07
CA ILE A 58 0.17 14.62 15.14
C ILE A 58 0.96 14.08 13.94
N MET A 59 0.79 12.80 13.61
CA MET A 59 1.50 12.18 12.49
C MET A 59 1.10 12.81 11.15
N LEU A 60 -0.19 13.02 10.92
CA LEU A 60 -0.70 13.64 9.69
C LEU A 60 -0.25 15.09 9.55
N THR A 61 -0.25 15.85 10.66
CA THR A 61 0.27 17.22 10.69
C THR A 61 1.75 17.24 10.32
N ALA A 62 2.55 16.32 10.88
CA ALA A 62 3.98 16.21 10.55
C ALA A 62 4.21 15.84 9.07
N CYS A 63 3.30 15.11 8.45
CA CYS A 63 3.31 14.77 7.02
C CYS A 63 2.74 15.89 6.12
N GLY A 64 2.26 16.99 6.68
CA GLY A 64 1.76 18.15 5.93
C GLY A 64 0.33 18.00 5.40
N TYR A 65 -0.49 17.11 5.96
CA TYR A 65 -1.90 17.01 5.59
C TYR A 65 -2.69 18.19 6.14
N PRO A 66 -3.40 18.95 5.28
CA PRO A 66 -4.08 20.18 5.70
C PRO A 66 -5.34 19.95 6.56
N ASP A 67 -5.88 18.72 6.55
CA ASP A 67 -7.08 18.29 7.27
C ASP A 67 -6.76 17.30 8.41
N ALA A 68 -5.55 17.39 8.95
CA ALA A 68 -5.08 16.47 9.99
C ALA A 68 -5.95 16.51 11.26
N ASP A 69 -6.46 17.66 11.63
CA ASP A 69 -7.32 17.92 12.80
C ASP A 69 -8.82 17.60 12.55
N GLU A 70 -9.21 17.37 11.30
CA GLU A 70 -10.59 17.04 10.90
C GLU A 70 -10.82 15.54 10.69
N GLN A 71 -9.93 14.69 11.18
CA GLN A 71 -10.01 13.25 10.97
C GLN A 71 -11.28 12.65 11.61
N PRO A 72 -11.93 11.65 10.94
CA PRO A 72 -13.04 10.93 11.53
C PRO A 72 -12.58 10.02 12.69
N ASP A 73 -13.54 9.48 13.42
CA ASP A 73 -13.27 8.54 14.49
C ASP A 73 -13.03 7.13 13.92
N LEU A 74 -11.77 6.77 13.73
CA LEU A 74 -11.33 5.52 13.12
C LEU A 74 -10.73 4.55 14.14
N HIS A 75 -11.26 4.53 15.36
CA HIS A 75 -10.85 3.57 16.38
C HIS A 75 -11.42 2.17 16.13
N LEU A 76 -10.82 1.17 16.78
CA LEU A 76 -11.33 -0.20 16.75
C LEU A 76 -12.67 -0.25 17.48
N ARG A 77 -13.75 -0.53 16.76
CA ARG A 77 -15.08 -0.70 17.31
C ARG A 77 -15.34 -2.15 17.67
N THR A 78 -15.95 -2.36 18.81
CA THR A 78 -16.54 -3.65 19.21
C THR A 78 -17.72 -4.01 18.29
N THR A 79 -18.20 -5.25 18.37
CA THR A 79 -19.38 -5.67 17.59
C THR A 79 -20.59 -4.80 17.91
N ASP A 80 -20.83 -4.47 19.18
CA ASP A 80 -21.98 -3.64 19.60
C ASP A 80 -21.86 -2.22 19.06
N GLU A 81 -20.68 -1.62 19.09
CA GLU A 81 -20.41 -0.30 18.51
C GLU A 81 -20.57 -0.30 16.99
N MET A 82 -20.15 -1.38 16.32
CA MET A 82 -20.39 -1.52 14.88
C MET A 82 -21.87 -1.64 14.55
N LEU A 83 -22.63 -2.44 15.28
CA LEU A 83 -24.09 -2.54 15.12
C LEU A 83 -24.77 -1.19 15.33
N ALA A 84 -24.36 -0.45 16.37
CA ALA A 84 -24.86 0.90 16.66
C ALA A 84 -24.51 1.94 15.59
N SER A 85 -23.48 1.67 14.77
CA SER A 85 -23.05 2.57 13.69
C SER A 85 -23.97 2.55 12.45
N PHE A 86 -24.97 1.66 12.40
CA PHE A 86 -25.92 1.53 11.29
C PHE A 86 -27.38 1.66 11.75
N PRO A 87 -27.76 2.75 12.47
CA PRO A 87 -29.10 2.89 13.07
C PRO A 87 -30.22 3.05 12.03
N TYR A 88 -29.87 3.28 10.77
CA TYR A 88 -30.78 3.42 9.64
C TYR A 88 -31.11 2.10 8.94
N LEU A 89 -30.55 0.97 9.41
CA LEU A 89 -30.89 -0.38 8.97
C LEU A 89 -31.77 -1.09 10.00
N SER A 90 -32.46 -2.14 9.60
CA SER A 90 -33.10 -3.04 10.55
C SER A 90 -32.03 -3.79 11.37
N GLU A 91 -32.37 -4.23 12.58
CA GLU A 91 -31.46 -5.03 13.43
C GLU A 91 -30.95 -6.27 12.70
N GLU A 92 -31.83 -6.95 11.95
CA GLU A 92 -31.49 -8.14 11.17
C GLU A 92 -30.46 -7.83 10.07
N LYS A 93 -30.66 -6.72 9.32
CA LYS A 93 -29.76 -6.32 8.26
C LYS A 93 -28.43 -5.81 8.80
N ALA A 94 -28.43 -5.05 9.89
CA ALA A 94 -27.21 -4.64 10.57
C ALA A 94 -26.41 -5.87 11.06
N TYR A 95 -27.08 -6.84 11.68
CA TYR A 95 -26.42 -8.07 12.13
C TYR A 95 -25.90 -8.91 10.97
N GLU A 96 -26.63 -8.99 9.85
CA GLU A 96 -26.20 -9.68 8.65
C GLU A 96 -24.85 -9.10 8.16
N ILE A 97 -24.75 -7.80 7.95
CA ILE A 97 -23.54 -7.18 7.37
C ILE A 97 -22.38 -7.08 8.35
N VAL A 98 -22.66 -6.92 9.65
CA VAL A 98 -21.61 -6.75 10.68
C VAL A 98 -21.08 -8.09 11.18
N VAL A 99 -21.94 -9.11 11.32
CA VAL A 99 -21.57 -10.37 11.98
C VAL A 99 -21.63 -11.55 11.00
N THR A 100 -22.77 -11.80 10.38
CA THR A 100 -22.99 -13.01 9.60
C THR A 100 -22.08 -13.06 8.38
N ASN A 101 -22.09 -12.01 7.56
CA ASN A 101 -21.32 -11.96 6.32
C ASN A 101 -19.82 -11.83 6.58
N THR A 102 -19.38 -11.11 7.61
CA THR A 102 -17.97 -11.03 7.97
C THR A 102 -17.41 -12.39 8.38
N ARG A 103 -18.17 -13.17 9.16
CA ARG A 103 -17.80 -14.55 9.52
C ARG A 103 -17.78 -15.48 8.31
N ALA A 104 -18.83 -15.43 7.49
CA ALA A 104 -18.92 -16.26 6.29
C ALA A 104 -17.74 -16.02 5.33
N ILE A 105 -17.32 -14.78 5.13
CA ILE A 105 -16.14 -14.45 4.31
C ILE A 105 -14.86 -14.97 5.00
N ASN A 106 -14.69 -14.75 6.31
CA ASN A 106 -13.54 -15.27 7.04
C ASN A 106 -13.43 -16.81 6.93
N ASP A 107 -14.55 -17.52 7.08
CA ASP A 107 -14.60 -18.97 7.02
C ASP A 107 -14.35 -19.51 5.59
N SER A 108 -14.50 -18.69 4.57
CA SER A 108 -14.21 -19.03 3.17
C SER A 108 -12.73 -18.84 2.78
N ILE A 109 -11.94 -18.18 3.64
CA ILE A 109 -10.52 -17.92 3.37
C ILE A 109 -9.72 -19.17 3.75
N GLU A 110 -8.95 -19.67 2.78
CA GLU A 110 -8.01 -20.76 3.02
C GLU A 110 -6.71 -20.20 3.64
N ASP A 111 -6.03 -21.06 4.41
CA ASP A 111 -4.72 -20.71 4.97
C ASP A 111 -3.67 -20.74 3.86
N ILE A 112 -3.27 -19.57 3.41
CA ILE A 112 -2.29 -19.40 2.33
C ILE A 112 -1.06 -18.65 2.81
N LYS A 113 0.08 -18.95 2.20
CA LYS A 113 1.31 -18.19 2.38
C LYS A 113 1.49 -17.25 1.18
N PRO A 114 1.03 -15.97 1.25
CA PRO A 114 1.00 -15.07 0.10
C PRO A 114 2.40 -14.68 -0.39
N VAL A 115 3.40 -14.73 0.49
CA VAL A 115 4.80 -14.47 0.15
C VAL A 115 5.60 -15.75 0.37
N PRO A 116 6.17 -16.37 -0.68
CA PRO A 116 7.03 -17.54 -0.54
C PRO A 116 8.24 -17.25 0.35
N ASP A 117 8.77 -18.29 1.02
CA ASP A 117 10.01 -18.19 1.77
C ASP A 117 11.21 -17.99 0.83
N GLY A 118 12.12 -17.13 1.25
CA GLY A 118 13.36 -16.90 0.54
C GLY A 118 13.38 -15.61 -0.30
N THR A 119 14.51 -15.37 -0.93
CA THR A 119 14.74 -14.22 -1.81
C THR A 119 14.90 -14.72 -3.25
N TYR A 120 14.15 -14.14 -4.17
CA TYR A 120 14.14 -14.54 -5.58
C TYR A 120 14.65 -13.37 -6.42
N SER A 121 15.94 -13.40 -6.72
CA SER A 121 16.52 -12.44 -7.66
C SER A 121 16.11 -12.80 -9.09
N PRO A 122 15.77 -11.81 -9.94
CA PRO A 122 15.54 -12.05 -11.36
C PRO A 122 16.78 -12.66 -12.01
N LYS A 123 16.59 -13.45 -13.09
CA LYS A 123 17.68 -14.00 -13.87
C LYS A 123 17.62 -13.42 -15.29
N ILE A 124 18.68 -12.74 -15.69
CA ILE A 124 18.86 -12.21 -17.04
C ILE A 124 20.21 -12.75 -17.52
N GLU A 125 20.19 -13.52 -18.59
CA GLU A 125 21.40 -14.08 -19.18
C GLU A 125 22.33 -12.97 -19.64
N GLY A 126 23.61 -13.08 -19.30
CA GLY A 126 24.64 -12.07 -19.64
C GLY A 126 24.55 -10.77 -18.84
N ALA A 127 23.74 -10.69 -17.77
CA ALA A 127 23.58 -9.44 -17.01
C ALA A 127 24.86 -9.04 -16.28
N ASP A 128 25.58 -10.00 -15.70
CA ASP A 128 26.80 -9.72 -14.93
C ASP A 128 27.94 -9.23 -15.86
N GLU A 129 28.07 -9.83 -17.01
CA GLU A 129 29.03 -9.41 -18.05
C GLU A 129 28.66 -8.01 -18.57
N ALA A 130 27.40 -7.78 -18.91
CA ALA A 130 26.96 -6.49 -19.43
C ALA A 130 27.11 -5.37 -18.37
N PHE A 131 26.85 -5.67 -17.11
CA PHE A 131 27.06 -4.74 -16.00
C PHE A 131 28.55 -4.42 -15.83
N THR A 132 29.39 -5.43 -15.81
CA THR A 132 30.84 -5.27 -15.69
C THR A 132 31.42 -4.42 -16.84
N GLU A 133 31.08 -4.76 -18.09
CA GLU A 133 31.53 -4.01 -19.26
C GLU A 133 31.10 -2.55 -19.23
N MET A 134 29.84 -2.31 -18.82
CA MET A 134 29.29 -0.96 -18.63
C MET A 134 30.09 -0.16 -17.61
N CYS A 135 30.39 -0.76 -16.46
CA CYS A 135 31.15 -0.10 -15.39
C CYS A 135 32.55 0.29 -15.85
N TYR A 136 33.28 -0.63 -16.51
CA TYR A 136 34.58 -0.33 -17.06
C TYR A 136 34.56 0.75 -18.15
N ARG A 137 33.61 0.65 -19.08
CA ARG A 137 33.44 1.66 -20.13
C ARG A 137 33.22 3.05 -19.55
N ASN A 138 32.34 3.17 -18.55
CA ASN A 138 32.04 4.44 -17.90
C ASN A 138 33.22 4.96 -17.07
N ALA A 139 33.92 4.08 -16.36
CA ALA A 139 35.13 4.44 -15.62
C ALA A 139 36.22 4.99 -16.55
N LYS A 140 36.47 4.32 -17.69
CA LYS A 140 37.44 4.80 -18.70
C LYS A 140 37.03 6.14 -19.29
N ALA A 141 35.75 6.38 -19.52
CA ALA A 141 35.27 7.66 -20.03
C ALA A 141 35.47 8.82 -19.02
N ILE A 142 35.45 8.52 -17.72
CA ILE A 142 35.62 9.53 -16.66
C ILE A 142 37.11 9.74 -16.31
N TYR A 143 37.89 8.64 -16.19
CA TYR A 143 39.22 8.67 -15.60
C TYR A 143 40.36 8.43 -16.65
N GLY A 144 39.99 8.12 -17.89
CA GLY A 144 40.93 7.83 -18.97
C GLY A 144 41.24 6.36 -19.16
N ASP A 145 41.88 6.03 -20.29
CA ASP A 145 42.34 4.67 -20.63
C ASP A 145 43.84 4.71 -20.92
N PRO A 146 44.73 4.04 -20.15
CA PRO A 146 44.38 3.13 -19.06
C PRO A 146 43.85 3.82 -17.81
N LEU A 147 43.04 3.08 -17.02
CA LEU A 147 42.54 3.56 -15.72
C LEU A 147 43.70 3.81 -14.75
N PRO A 148 43.65 4.87 -13.92
CA PRO A 148 44.57 5.00 -12.80
C PRO A 148 44.48 3.78 -11.85
N ARG A 149 45.64 3.34 -11.37
CA ARG A 149 45.75 2.10 -10.58
C ARG A 149 44.72 2.08 -9.37
N VAL A 150 44.59 3.17 -8.65
CA VAL A 150 43.67 3.27 -7.50
C VAL A 150 42.21 3.09 -7.92
N VAL A 151 41.83 3.58 -9.10
CA VAL A 151 40.47 3.44 -9.66
C VAL A 151 40.22 2.00 -10.09
N GLN A 152 41.22 1.41 -10.80
CA GLN A 152 41.14 0.02 -11.24
C GLN A 152 40.97 -0.94 -10.06
N GLU A 153 41.86 -0.85 -9.06
CA GLU A 153 41.81 -1.71 -7.87
C GLU A 153 40.49 -1.58 -7.11
N ARG A 154 39.95 -0.37 -7.02
CA ARG A 154 38.67 -0.16 -6.35
C ARG A 154 37.49 -0.69 -7.15
N LEU A 155 37.46 -0.48 -8.46
CA LEU A 155 36.42 -0.98 -9.36
C LEU A 155 36.38 -2.51 -9.37
N ASP A 156 37.56 -3.16 -9.45
CA ASP A 156 37.69 -4.62 -9.42
C ASP A 156 37.10 -5.18 -8.12
N TYR A 157 37.45 -4.57 -6.98
CA TYR A 157 36.95 -4.96 -5.66
C TYR A 157 35.42 -4.83 -5.55
N GLU A 158 34.85 -3.71 -5.98
CA GLU A 158 33.40 -3.47 -5.91
C GLU A 158 32.63 -4.42 -6.83
N LEU A 159 33.11 -4.64 -8.05
CA LEU A 159 32.48 -5.56 -8.98
C LEU A 159 32.53 -7.01 -8.46
N ASP A 160 33.65 -7.43 -7.90
CA ASP A 160 33.76 -8.76 -7.30
C ASP A 160 32.76 -8.92 -6.14
N CYS A 161 32.65 -7.94 -5.25
CA CYS A 161 31.67 -7.96 -4.15
C CYS A 161 30.23 -8.04 -4.66
N ILE A 162 29.86 -7.32 -5.70
CA ILE A 162 28.50 -7.30 -6.23
C ILE A 162 28.17 -8.62 -6.94
N ILE A 163 29.07 -9.08 -7.82
CA ILE A 163 28.83 -10.24 -8.69
C ILE A 163 28.93 -11.55 -7.91
N SER A 164 29.95 -11.71 -7.05
CA SER A 164 30.13 -12.93 -6.25
C SER A 164 28.97 -13.19 -5.29
N ASN A 165 28.26 -12.14 -4.86
CA ASN A 165 27.05 -12.25 -4.04
C ASN A 165 25.75 -12.34 -4.87
N GLY A 166 25.83 -12.40 -6.22
CA GLY A 166 24.68 -12.57 -7.11
C GLY A 166 23.82 -11.32 -7.27
N TYR A 167 24.35 -10.13 -7.03
CA TYR A 167 23.61 -8.86 -7.11
C TYR A 167 23.81 -8.13 -8.45
N GLY A 168 24.68 -8.60 -9.35
CA GLY A 168 24.96 -7.93 -10.63
C GLY A 168 23.71 -7.64 -11.44
N VAL A 169 22.79 -8.60 -11.55
CA VAL A 169 21.52 -8.44 -12.26
C VAL A 169 20.64 -7.32 -11.67
N LEU A 170 20.65 -7.12 -10.35
CA LEU A 170 19.85 -6.07 -9.69
C LEU A 170 20.38 -4.68 -10.03
N TYR A 171 21.71 -4.50 -9.99
CA TYR A 171 22.37 -3.26 -10.42
C TYR A 171 22.15 -2.98 -11.91
N TYR A 172 22.22 -4.02 -12.74
CA TYR A 172 21.95 -3.89 -14.17
C TYR A 172 20.53 -3.43 -14.48
N ILE A 173 19.52 -4.02 -13.81
CA ILE A 173 18.12 -3.63 -13.94
C ILE A 173 17.90 -2.20 -13.45
N ALA A 174 18.44 -1.84 -12.28
CA ALA A 174 18.33 -0.50 -11.72
C ALA A 174 18.90 0.55 -12.68
N HIS A 175 20.09 0.28 -13.24
CA HIS A 175 20.67 1.16 -14.26
C HIS A 175 19.76 1.32 -15.49
N LYS A 176 19.21 0.20 -16.01
CA LYS A 176 18.34 0.25 -17.18
C LYS A 176 17.05 1.04 -16.92
N LEU A 177 16.46 0.89 -15.76
CA LEU A 177 15.24 1.63 -15.38
C LEU A 177 15.49 3.14 -15.31
N VAL A 178 16.57 3.55 -14.60
CA VAL A 178 16.93 4.96 -14.49
C VAL A 178 17.29 5.56 -15.84
N LYS A 179 18.11 4.83 -16.64
CA LYS A 179 18.49 5.29 -17.97
C LYS A 179 17.27 5.47 -18.88
N LYS A 180 16.35 4.49 -18.88
CA LYS A 180 15.13 4.57 -19.70
C LYS A 180 14.29 5.77 -19.29
N SER A 181 14.13 6.02 -17.98
CA SER A 181 13.39 7.18 -17.47
C SER A 181 14.02 8.50 -17.92
N LEU A 182 15.35 8.60 -17.88
CA LEU A 182 16.08 9.80 -18.36
C LEU A 182 15.98 10.00 -19.88
N ASP A 183 15.98 8.90 -20.65
CA ASP A 183 15.88 8.95 -22.12
C ASP A 183 14.45 9.32 -22.57
N ASP A 184 13.43 9.03 -21.78
CA ASP A 184 12.03 9.33 -22.09
C ASP A 184 11.60 10.76 -21.65
N GLY A 185 12.36 11.45 -20.81
CA GLY A 185 12.10 12.82 -20.29
C GLY A 185 11.46 12.80 -18.93
#